data_fa390ff26557dddafc29875d5cfc5d8f
#
_entry.id   fa390ff26557dddafc29875d5cfc5d8f
#
_cell.length_a   1.000
_cell.length_b   1.000
_cell.length_c   1.000
_cell.angle_alpha   90.00
_cell.angle_beta   90.00
_cell.angle_gamma   90.00
#
_symmetry.space_group_name_H-M   'P 1'
#
loop_
_entity.id
_entity.type
_entity.pdbx_description
1 polymer ?
#
loop_
_entity_poly.entity_id
_entity_poly.type
_entity_poly.pdbx_seq_one_letter_code
_entity_poly.pdbx_strand_id
1 'polypeptide(L)'
;MPRSIFVHETIDIIGQGQYDYMEKVNREPAQHMPDMTSLQGTFYVLGFGGGRWPQVINIWDCGEDGWDGWGRNLDRLNLKRRKAFYGDWWDEAAQWRXGGFDRVCAGIPASPTTQQIKERGIKGSLFVNEVISVNPGSQIDYLNLVVKERAPMMEDHGXTATGLWEVINNNHEVIMIWATTVDXWVQYQKNXDTSRGLDDTGETDERLIQWDTTAAGITVGGDTHIMTPLPGTVYGPDDWEEADLTSWLSKNAPEAYRSQRPTGNLTHDESEGN
;
A
#
# COMPACT_ATOMS: atom_id res chain seq x y z
N MET A 1 3.02 -26.31 -4.03
CA MET A 1 3.13 -25.46 -2.81
C MET A 1 1.76 -24.88 -2.49
N PRO A 2 1.43 -24.69 -1.21
CA PRO A 2 0.17 -24.03 -0.85
C PRO A 2 0.11 -22.60 -1.41
N ARG A 3 -1.10 -22.09 -1.55
CA ARG A 3 -1.29 -20.68 -1.93
C ARG A 3 -0.79 -19.79 -0.78
N SER A 4 -0.13 -18.71 -1.13
CA SER A 4 0.24 -17.69 -0.14
C SER A 4 -1.02 -16.97 0.34
N ILE A 5 -1.18 -16.87 1.66
CA ILE A 5 -2.34 -16.22 2.27
C ILE A 5 -1.84 -14.98 2.99
N PHE A 6 -2.54 -13.88 2.77
CA PHE A 6 -2.23 -12.58 3.37
C PHE A 6 -3.47 -12.00 4.05
N VAL A 7 -3.23 -11.14 5.02
CA VAL A 7 -4.29 -10.27 5.53
C VAL A 7 -3.92 -8.84 5.13
N HIS A 8 -4.79 -8.22 4.36
CA HIS A 8 -4.72 -6.80 3.97
C HIS A 8 -5.58 -6.05 4.98
N GLU A 9 -4.93 -5.47 5.96
CA GLU A 9 -5.57 -4.80 7.09
C GLU A 9 -5.57 -3.30 6.85
N THR A 10 -6.74 -2.68 6.81
CA THR A 10 -6.89 -1.23 6.67
C THR A 10 -7.28 -0.65 8.02
N ILE A 11 -6.49 0.26 8.53
CA ILE A 11 -6.65 0.86 9.86
C ILE A 11 -6.91 2.35 9.71
N ASP A 12 -7.99 2.83 10.32
CA ASP A 12 -8.29 4.26 10.40
C ASP A 12 -7.44 4.91 11.50
N ILE A 13 -6.75 5.96 11.16
CA ILE A 13 -5.80 6.65 12.04
C ILE A 13 -6.44 7.90 12.65
N ILE A 14 -6.06 8.22 13.87
CA ILE A 14 -6.52 9.39 14.62
C ILE A 14 -5.47 10.50 14.47
N GLY A 15 -5.90 11.66 13.98
CA GLY A 15 -5.04 12.83 13.89
C GLY A 15 -3.83 12.62 13.00
N GLN A 16 -2.64 12.78 13.55
CA GLN A 16 -1.36 12.62 12.85
C GLN A 16 -0.58 11.40 13.36
N GLY A 17 -1.29 10.41 13.90
CA GLY A 17 -0.66 9.26 14.55
C GLY A 17 -0.14 8.16 13.64
N GLN A 18 -0.13 8.38 12.30
CA GLN A 18 0.21 7.31 11.36
C GLN A 18 1.63 6.77 11.55
N TYR A 19 2.61 7.62 11.77
CA TYR A 19 4.01 7.17 11.91
C TYR A 19 4.23 6.43 13.22
N ASP A 20 3.70 6.96 14.31
CA ASP A 20 3.78 6.29 15.62
C ASP A 20 3.13 4.90 15.57
N TYR A 21 1.96 4.82 14.91
CA TYR A 21 1.25 3.55 14.76
C TYR A 21 2.06 2.56 13.89
N MET A 22 2.58 3.00 12.74
CA MET A 22 3.37 2.14 11.85
C MET A 22 4.64 1.64 12.55
N GLU A 23 5.32 2.50 13.28
CA GLU A 23 6.49 2.14 14.06
C GLU A 23 6.17 1.09 15.13
N LYS A 24 5.05 1.29 15.83
CA LYS A 24 4.61 0.35 16.86
C LYS A 24 4.28 -1.02 16.24
N VAL A 25 3.57 -1.03 15.11
CA VAL A 25 3.23 -2.28 14.39
C VAL A 25 4.51 -2.99 13.93
N ASN A 26 5.45 -2.25 13.36
CA ASN A 26 6.69 -2.85 12.83
C ASN A 26 7.56 -3.40 13.95
N ARG A 27 7.66 -2.68 15.05
CA ARG A 27 8.58 -3.02 16.13
C ARG A 27 8.10 -4.19 16.98
N GLU A 28 6.85 -4.16 17.41
CA GLU A 28 6.37 -5.10 18.44
C GLU A 28 5.75 -6.38 17.88
N PRO A 29 4.68 -6.33 17.09
CA PRO A 29 4.11 -7.58 16.57
C PRO A 29 5.07 -8.36 15.68
N ALA A 30 5.84 -7.68 14.84
CA ALA A 30 6.81 -8.35 13.97
C ALA A 30 7.86 -9.13 14.76
N GLN A 31 8.22 -8.65 15.96
CA GLN A 31 9.19 -9.33 16.81
C GLN A 31 8.58 -10.45 17.65
N HIS A 32 7.29 -10.35 17.97
CA HIS A 32 6.63 -11.28 18.91
C HIS A 32 5.79 -12.35 18.24
N MET A 33 5.73 -12.36 16.90
CA MET A 33 4.96 -13.35 16.15
C MET A 33 5.79 -14.07 15.06
N PRO A 34 7.05 -14.45 15.35
CA PRO A 34 7.90 -15.01 14.30
C PRO A 34 7.43 -16.36 13.77
N ASP A 35 6.63 -17.09 14.55
CA ASP A 35 6.16 -18.42 14.20
C ASP A 35 4.77 -18.43 13.55
N MET A 36 4.17 -17.28 13.30
CA MET A 36 2.79 -17.21 12.83
C MET A 36 2.62 -16.39 11.56
N THR A 37 2.87 -15.10 11.67
CA THR A 37 2.80 -14.19 10.54
C THR A 37 4.06 -13.33 10.53
N SER A 38 4.37 -12.80 9.38
CA SER A 38 5.34 -11.72 9.28
C SER A 38 4.66 -10.50 8.69
N LEU A 39 5.04 -9.34 9.18
CA LEU A 39 4.62 -8.08 8.59
C LEU A 39 5.41 -7.93 7.28
N GLN A 40 4.71 -8.07 6.15
CA GLN A 40 5.34 -7.84 4.85
C GLN A 40 5.57 -6.35 4.63
N GLY A 41 4.60 -5.51 5.04
CA GLY A 41 4.76 -4.08 4.94
C GLY A 41 3.68 -3.35 5.71
N THR A 42 4.00 -2.13 6.11
CA THR A 42 3.04 -1.18 6.67
C THR A 42 3.16 0.11 5.87
N PHE A 43 2.03 0.66 5.47
CA PHE A 43 1.97 1.76 4.50
C PHE A 43 1.03 2.84 4.98
N TYR A 44 1.44 4.09 4.85
CA TYR A 44 0.56 5.23 5.09
C TYR A 44 -0.13 5.64 3.78
N VAL A 45 -1.44 5.73 3.79
CA VAL A 45 -2.23 6.21 2.64
C VAL A 45 -2.11 7.73 2.57
N LEU A 46 -1.57 8.22 1.46
CA LEU A 46 -1.19 9.62 1.33
C LEU A 46 -2.41 10.52 1.07
N GLY A 47 -2.46 11.64 1.75
CA GLY A 47 -3.33 12.74 1.36
C GLY A 47 -2.95 13.22 -0.05
N PHE A 48 -3.91 13.64 -0.85
CA PHE A 48 -3.78 13.92 -2.28
C PHE A 48 -3.54 12.69 -3.16
N GLY A 49 -3.41 11.50 -2.55
CA GLY A 49 -3.20 10.26 -3.29
C GLY A 49 -4.48 9.50 -3.62
N GLY A 50 -5.63 10.10 -3.39
CA GLY A 50 -6.93 9.45 -3.59
C GLY A 50 -7.32 8.59 -2.40
N GLY A 51 -8.61 8.40 -2.23
CA GLY A 51 -9.13 7.54 -1.18
C GLY A 51 -9.29 8.23 0.16
N ARG A 52 -9.63 7.44 1.15
CA ARG A 52 -9.87 7.89 2.53
C ARG A 52 -8.55 7.99 3.29
N TRP A 53 -8.31 9.11 3.94
CA TRP A 53 -7.13 9.31 4.78
C TRP A 53 -7.52 10.06 6.06
N PRO A 54 -6.74 9.98 7.14
CA PRO A 54 -5.51 9.18 7.27
C PRO A 54 -5.81 7.70 7.55
N GLN A 55 -5.13 6.83 6.82
CA GLN A 55 -5.22 5.38 7.00
C GLN A 55 -3.84 4.77 6.92
N VAL A 56 -3.66 3.63 7.60
CA VAL A 56 -2.50 2.77 7.43
C VAL A 56 -2.98 1.42 6.91
N ILE A 57 -2.26 0.89 5.95
CA ILE A 57 -2.50 -0.46 5.42
C ILE A 57 -1.35 -1.34 5.87
N ASN A 58 -1.65 -2.41 6.60
CA ASN A 58 -0.69 -3.43 6.97
C ASN A 58 -0.91 -4.66 6.11
N ILE A 59 0.16 -5.26 5.62
CA ILE A 59 0.11 -6.53 4.89
C ILE A 59 0.78 -7.59 5.76
N TRP A 60 -0.01 -8.56 6.21
CA TRP A 60 0.47 -9.67 7.04
C TRP A 60 0.56 -10.91 6.19
N ASP A 61 1.75 -11.51 6.11
CA ASP A 61 1.98 -12.77 5.42
C ASP A 61 1.74 -13.91 6.41
N CYS A 62 0.82 -14.81 6.10
CA CYS A 62 0.46 -15.91 7.01
C CYS A 62 1.43 -17.10 6.94
N GLY A 63 2.51 -16.95 6.20
CA GLY A 63 3.60 -17.96 6.16
C GLY A 63 3.44 -18.97 5.03
N GLU A 64 4.41 -19.89 4.98
CA GLU A 64 4.54 -20.84 3.88
C GLU A 64 3.46 -21.96 3.91
N ASP A 65 2.76 -22.12 5.02
CA ASP A 65 1.74 -23.15 5.19
C ASP A 65 0.37 -22.74 4.66
N GLY A 66 0.24 -21.54 4.08
CA GLY A 66 -1.00 -21.08 3.47
C GLY A 66 -2.17 -21.05 4.47
N TRP A 67 -3.24 -21.78 4.18
CA TRP A 67 -4.44 -21.78 5.04
C TRP A 67 -4.17 -22.31 6.46
N ASP A 68 -3.25 -23.24 6.62
CA ASP A 68 -2.90 -23.74 7.96
C ASP A 68 -2.22 -22.64 8.78
N GLY A 69 -1.37 -21.83 8.15
CA GLY A 69 -0.76 -20.65 8.78
C GLY A 69 -1.80 -19.62 9.20
N TRP A 70 -2.70 -19.29 8.30
CA TRP A 70 -3.80 -18.38 8.60
C TRP A 70 -4.66 -18.89 9.76
N GLY A 71 -5.01 -20.19 9.75
CA GLY A 71 -5.81 -20.81 10.81
C GLY A 71 -5.13 -20.72 12.16
N ARG A 72 -3.82 -20.97 12.23
CA ARG A 72 -3.05 -20.83 13.47
C ARG A 72 -3.10 -19.40 14.01
N ASN A 73 -3.04 -18.41 13.12
CA ASN A 73 -3.12 -16.99 13.51
C ASN A 73 -4.49 -16.68 14.12
N LEU A 74 -5.56 -17.09 13.45
CA LEU A 74 -6.91 -16.89 13.99
C LEU A 74 -7.04 -17.47 15.39
N ASP A 75 -6.58 -18.71 15.56
CA ASP A 75 -6.70 -19.42 16.83
C ASP A 75 -5.92 -18.71 17.94
N ARG A 76 -4.68 -18.31 17.66
CA ARG A 76 -3.81 -17.67 18.65
C ARG A 76 -4.23 -16.25 18.99
N LEU A 77 -4.60 -15.47 17.99
CA LEU A 77 -4.90 -14.06 18.21
C LEU A 77 -6.30 -13.84 18.79
N ASN A 78 -7.26 -14.70 18.45
CA ASN A 78 -8.66 -14.41 18.76
C ASN A 78 -9.33 -15.46 19.63
N LEU A 79 -9.17 -16.74 19.32
CA LEU A 79 -10.00 -17.78 19.93
C LEU A 79 -9.44 -18.29 21.26
N LYS A 80 -8.15 -18.53 21.34
CA LYS A 80 -7.56 -19.14 22.54
C LYS A 80 -6.82 -18.17 23.43
N ARG A 81 -6.36 -17.07 22.91
CA ARG A 81 -5.39 -16.28 23.62
C ARG A 81 -5.37 -14.81 23.34
N ARG A 82 -6.31 -14.14 23.79
CA ARG A 82 -6.14 -12.72 23.92
C ARG A 82 -5.36 -12.46 25.21
N LYS A 83 -4.07 -12.72 25.14
CA LYS A 83 -3.22 -12.54 26.29
C LYS A 83 -2.94 -11.08 26.59
N ALA A 84 -2.42 -10.85 27.78
CA ALA A 84 -2.07 -9.52 28.27
C ALA A 84 -1.28 -8.72 27.24
N PHE A 85 -0.27 -9.33 26.61
CA PHE A 85 0.55 -8.60 25.63
C PHE A 85 -0.29 -7.96 24.51
N TYR A 86 -1.17 -8.74 23.87
CA TYR A 86 -1.95 -8.20 22.75
C TYR A 86 -3.04 -7.25 23.22
N GLY A 87 -3.63 -7.52 24.38
CA GLY A 87 -4.60 -6.60 24.99
C GLY A 87 -3.96 -5.27 25.29
N ASP A 88 -2.83 -5.30 25.99
CA ASP A 88 -2.08 -4.10 26.36
C ASP A 88 -1.61 -3.34 25.10
N TRP A 89 -1.13 -4.09 24.10
CA TRP A 89 -0.70 -3.50 22.83
C TRP A 89 -1.86 -2.76 22.14
N TRP A 90 -3.04 -3.39 22.09
CA TRP A 90 -4.21 -2.77 21.46
C TRP A 90 -4.73 -1.58 22.24
N ASP A 91 -4.71 -1.65 23.56
CA ASP A 91 -5.10 -0.51 24.40
C ASP A 91 -4.16 0.67 24.18
N GLU A 92 -2.87 0.41 24.08
CA GLU A 92 -1.91 1.47 23.77
C GLU A 92 -2.08 2.00 22.34
N ALA A 93 -2.24 1.12 21.34
CA ALA A 93 -2.42 1.51 19.94
C ALA A 93 -3.70 2.35 19.72
N ALA A 94 -4.69 2.23 20.62
CA ALA A 94 -5.95 2.98 20.52
C ALA A 94 -5.77 4.50 20.56
N GLN A 95 -4.63 4.98 21.03
CA GLN A 95 -4.35 6.42 20.98
C GLN A 95 -4.10 6.91 19.54
N TRP A 96 -3.76 6.04 18.62
CA TRP A 96 -3.45 6.40 17.22
C TRP A 96 -4.46 5.89 16.20
N ARG A 97 -5.34 4.98 16.61
CA ARG A 97 -6.24 4.35 15.63
C ARG A 97 -7.66 4.17 16.19
N UNK A 98 -8.51 4.13 15.19
CA UNK A 98 -9.78 3.90 15.49
C UNK A 98 -10.07 2.50 15.38
N GLY A 99 -10.24 1.98 14.58
CA GLY A 99 -10.58 0.65 14.13
C GLY A 99 -10.14 0.44 12.69
N GLY A 100 -10.70 -0.55 12.08
CA GLY A 100 -10.33 -0.86 10.70
C GLY A 100 -11.11 -2.06 10.18
N PHE A 101 -10.62 -2.62 9.08
CA PHE A 101 -11.21 -3.85 8.55
C PHE A 101 -10.14 -4.66 7.80
N ASP A 102 -10.38 -5.97 7.73
CA ASP A 102 -9.46 -6.90 7.12
C ASP A 102 -10.05 -7.51 5.85
N ARG A 103 -9.19 -7.68 4.86
CA ARG A 103 -9.46 -8.57 3.74
C ARG A 103 -8.50 -9.75 3.84
N VAL A 104 -9.07 -10.96 3.84
CA VAL A 104 -8.27 -12.18 3.72
C VAL A 104 -8.02 -12.41 2.23
N CYS A 105 -6.76 -12.49 1.86
CA CYS A 105 -6.33 -12.46 0.47
C CYS A 105 -5.54 -13.73 0.15
N ALA A 106 -5.75 -14.26 -1.05
CA ALA A 106 -4.99 -15.43 -1.52
C ALA A 106 -4.29 -15.09 -2.83
N GLY A 107 -2.99 -15.27 -2.85
CA GLY A 107 -2.16 -15.00 -4.02
C GLY A 107 -2.45 -15.99 -5.15
N ILE A 108 -2.48 -15.50 -6.40
CA ILE A 108 -2.45 -16.37 -7.56
C ILE A 108 -1.00 -16.86 -7.79
N PRO A 109 -0.77 -17.92 -8.57
CA PRO A 109 0.60 -18.43 -8.75
C PRO A 109 1.62 -17.42 -9.27
N ALA A 110 1.18 -16.40 -10.01
CA ALA A 110 2.06 -15.35 -10.53
C ALA A 110 2.31 -14.22 -9.53
N SER A 111 1.56 -14.18 -8.41
CA SER A 111 1.79 -13.17 -7.36
C SER A 111 3.11 -13.48 -6.65
N PRO A 112 4.02 -12.51 -6.50
CA PRO A 112 5.26 -12.81 -5.78
C PRO A 112 5.00 -13.10 -4.31
N THR A 113 5.76 -14.03 -3.75
CA THR A 113 5.78 -14.26 -2.31
C THR A 113 6.66 -13.21 -1.63
N THR A 114 6.54 -13.08 -0.31
CA THR A 114 7.40 -12.19 0.48
C THR A 114 8.88 -12.51 0.25
N GLN A 115 9.21 -13.80 0.18
CA GLN A 115 10.59 -14.22 -0.07
C GLN A 115 11.07 -13.77 -1.46
N GLN A 116 10.24 -13.94 -2.49
CA GLN A 116 10.58 -13.50 -3.85
C GLN A 116 10.75 -11.97 -3.93
N ILE A 117 9.93 -11.22 -3.22
CA ILE A 117 10.06 -9.75 -3.16
C ILE A 117 11.44 -9.38 -2.58
N LYS A 118 11.82 -10.02 -1.48
CA LYS A 118 13.14 -9.79 -0.84
C LYS A 118 14.29 -10.17 -1.79
N GLU A 119 14.22 -11.37 -2.38
CA GLU A 119 15.26 -11.88 -3.27
C GLU A 119 15.45 -11.01 -4.52
N ARG A 120 14.35 -10.50 -5.06
CA ARG A 120 14.37 -9.61 -6.22
C ARG A 120 14.72 -8.17 -5.85
N GLY A 121 14.78 -7.84 -4.57
CA GLY A 121 15.05 -6.50 -4.09
C GLY A 121 13.99 -5.48 -4.51
N ILE A 122 12.71 -5.89 -4.56
CA ILE A 122 11.65 -4.98 -4.97
C ILE A 122 11.37 -3.99 -3.85
N LYS A 123 11.65 -2.74 -4.10
CA LYS A 123 11.44 -1.63 -3.18
C LYS A 123 10.83 -0.45 -3.92
N GLY A 124 10.21 0.45 -3.17
CA GLY A 124 9.66 1.67 -3.75
C GLY A 124 9.40 2.71 -2.69
N SER A 125 9.48 3.97 -3.08
CA SER A 125 9.07 5.08 -2.21
C SER A 125 7.58 5.34 -2.31
N LEU A 126 6.95 4.82 -3.37
CA LEU A 126 5.51 4.94 -3.61
C LEU A 126 4.94 3.57 -3.95
N PHE A 127 3.74 3.31 -3.45
CA PHE A 127 2.99 2.09 -3.77
C PHE A 127 1.59 2.47 -4.19
N VAL A 128 1.08 1.75 -5.19
CA VAL A 128 -0.29 1.93 -5.66
C VAL A 128 -1.07 0.71 -5.22
N ASN A 129 -2.06 0.91 -4.36
CA ASN A 129 -2.94 -0.13 -3.84
C ASN A 129 -4.28 -0.01 -4.55
N GLU A 130 -4.60 -0.99 -5.37
CA GLU A 130 -5.86 -1.04 -6.11
C GLU A 130 -6.76 -2.12 -5.51
N VAL A 131 -7.95 -1.72 -5.12
CA VAL A 131 -9.01 -2.64 -4.70
C VAL A 131 -10.07 -2.56 -5.79
N ILE A 132 -10.13 -3.58 -6.64
CA ILE A 132 -10.98 -3.57 -7.83
C ILE A 132 -12.15 -4.54 -7.61
N SER A 133 -13.35 -4.03 -7.84
CA SER A 133 -14.57 -4.85 -7.84
C SER A 133 -14.79 -5.39 -9.24
N VAL A 134 -14.93 -6.70 -9.33
CA VAL A 134 -15.17 -7.42 -10.58
C VAL A 134 -16.56 -8.08 -10.55
N ASN A 135 -17.03 -8.55 -11.67
CA ASN A 135 -18.26 -9.35 -11.72
C ASN A 135 -18.12 -10.54 -10.76
N PRO A 136 -19.16 -10.84 -9.96
CA PRO A 136 -19.06 -11.92 -8.97
C PRO A 136 -18.57 -13.24 -9.58
N GLY A 137 -17.52 -13.80 -8.99
CA GLY A 137 -16.90 -15.05 -9.44
C GLY A 137 -15.83 -14.87 -10.52
N SER A 138 -15.56 -13.63 -10.95
CA SER A 138 -14.56 -13.37 -12.01
C SER A 138 -13.19 -12.97 -11.49
N GLN A 139 -12.93 -13.11 -10.20
CA GLN A 139 -11.68 -12.68 -9.58
C GLN A 139 -10.44 -13.30 -10.24
N ILE A 140 -10.44 -14.62 -10.41
CA ILE A 140 -9.29 -15.34 -10.99
C ILE A 140 -9.14 -15.01 -12.47
N ASP A 141 -10.24 -14.93 -13.20
CA ASP A 141 -10.20 -14.56 -14.62
C ASP A 141 -9.61 -13.17 -14.83
N TYR A 142 -10.02 -12.21 -14.00
CA TYR A 142 -9.48 -10.86 -14.04
C TYR A 142 -7.98 -10.85 -13.72
N LEU A 143 -7.58 -11.54 -12.65
CA LEU A 143 -6.17 -11.58 -12.27
C LEU A 143 -5.30 -12.27 -13.33
N ASN A 144 -5.83 -13.28 -14.03
CA ASN A 144 -5.12 -13.90 -15.15
C ASN A 144 -4.94 -12.91 -16.32
N LEU A 145 -5.94 -12.07 -16.59
CA LEU A 145 -5.80 -11.00 -17.59
C LEU A 145 -4.75 -9.97 -17.13
N VAL A 146 -4.77 -9.61 -15.86
CA VAL A 146 -3.74 -8.70 -15.29
C VAL A 146 -2.34 -9.26 -15.56
N VAL A 147 -2.11 -10.54 -15.25
CA VAL A 147 -0.80 -11.18 -15.47
C VAL A 147 -0.40 -11.17 -16.94
N LYS A 148 -1.36 -11.45 -17.82
CA LYS A 148 -1.10 -11.60 -19.26
C LYS A 148 -0.85 -10.25 -19.95
N GLU A 149 -1.63 -9.23 -19.60
CA GLU A 149 -1.66 -7.98 -20.36
C GLU A 149 -1.18 -6.78 -19.56
N ARG A 150 -1.71 -6.62 -18.33
CA ARG A 150 -1.44 -5.41 -17.56
C ARG A 150 -0.08 -5.42 -16.87
N ALA A 151 0.32 -6.53 -16.25
CA ALA A 151 1.56 -6.55 -15.48
C ALA A 151 2.81 -6.28 -16.33
N PRO A 152 2.93 -6.86 -17.54
CA PRO A 152 4.06 -6.48 -18.40
C PRO A 152 4.05 -5.01 -18.79
N MET A 153 2.87 -4.46 -19.10
CA MET A 153 2.73 -3.04 -19.42
C MET A 153 3.12 -2.16 -18.20
N MET A 154 2.63 -2.51 -17.02
CA MET A 154 2.96 -1.76 -15.79
C MET A 154 4.47 -1.81 -15.50
N GLU A 155 5.11 -2.96 -15.72
CA GLU A 155 6.55 -3.10 -15.55
C GLU A 155 7.33 -2.16 -16.47
N ASP A 156 6.90 -2.04 -17.74
CA ASP A 156 7.51 -1.11 -18.69
C ASP A 156 7.36 0.36 -18.24
N HIS A 157 6.32 0.65 -17.48
CA HIS A 157 6.08 1.99 -16.91
C HIS A 157 6.64 2.16 -15.50
N GLY A 158 7.41 1.22 -15.02
CA GLY A 158 8.08 1.30 -13.72
C GLY A 158 7.19 0.96 -12.51
N UNK A 159 6.06 0.13 -12.49
CA UNK A 159 5.28 -0.31 -11.63
C UNK A 159 5.47 -1.72 -11.50
N THR A 160 6.05 -2.25 -10.48
CA THR A 160 6.34 -3.69 -10.29
C THR A 160 5.33 -4.32 -9.35
N ALA A 161 4.68 -5.41 -9.78
CA ALA A 161 3.67 -6.07 -8.96
C ALA A 161 4.29 -6.68 -7.70
N THR A 162 3.73 -6.36 -6.53
CA THR A 162 4.10 -6.96 -5.25
C THR A 162 2.94 -7.74 -4.62
N GLY A 163 1.72 -7.59 -5.14
CA GLY A 163 0.57 -8.39 -4.72
C GLY A 163 -0.43 -8.49 -5.85
N LEU A 164 -0.87 -9.71 -6.15
CA LEU A 164 -1.95 -10.00 -7.11
C LEU A 164 -2.83 -11.05 -6.44
N TRP A 165 -3.88 -10.55 -5.77
CA TRP A 165 -4.62 -11.38 -4.80
C TRP A 165 -6.13 -11.35 -5.05
N GLU A 166 -6.77 -12.53 -4.97
CA GLU A 166 -8.20 -12.57 -4.81
C GLU A 166 -8.54 -12.34 -3.33
N VAL A 167 -9.61 -11.61 -3.06
CA VAL A 167 -10.14 -11.42 -1.71
C VAL A 167 -11.09 -12.60 -1.44
N ILE A 168 -10.81 -13.34 -0.37
CA ILE A 168 -11.53 -14.62 -0.11
C ILE A 168 -12.84 -14.40 0.64
N ASN A 169 -12.92 -13.35 1.46
CA ASN A 169 -14.13 -13.12 2.24
C ASN A 169 -15.26 -12.42 1.46
N ASN A 170 -15.09 -12.31 0.14
CA ASN A 170 -16.18 -12.01 -0.79
C ASN A 170 -15.85 -12.63 -2.15
N ASN A 171 -16.75 -12.52 -3.12
CA ASN A 171 -16.56 -13.15 -4.43
C ASN A 171 -16.41 -12.15 -5.58
N HIS A 172 -16.03 -10.91 -5.26
CA HIS A 172 -16.03 -9.84 -6.25
C HIS A 172 -14.91 -8.81 -6.10
N GLU A 173 -13.99 -8.99 -5.15
CA GLU A 173 -12.87 -8.05 -5.02
C GLU A 173 -11.53 -8.72 -5.32
N VAL A 174 -10.66 -7.99 -5.94
CA VAL A 174 -9.24 -8.35 -6.08
C VAL A 174 -8.40 -7.18 -5.59
N ILE A 175 -7.20 -7.48 -5.13
CA ILE A 175 -6.23 -6.46 -4.72
C ILE A 175 -4.98 -6.62 -5.59
N MET A 176 -4.51 -5.49 -6.11
CA MET A 176 -3.23 -5.40 -6.80
C MET A 176 -2.40 -4.32 -6.13
N ILE A 177 -1.14 -4.65 -5.84
CA ILE A 177 -0.21 -3.68 -5.23
C ILE A 177 1.01 -3.55 -6.13
N TRP A 178 1.34 -2.30 -6.46
CA TRP A 178 2.44 -1.99 -7.39
C TRP A 178 3.45 -1.10 -6.68
N ALA A 179 4.71 -1.56 -6.66
CA ALA A 179 5.84 -0.76 -6.17
C ALA A 179 6.32 0.18 -7.27
N THR A 180 6.58 1.43 -6.92
CA THR A 180 7.02 2.43 -7.89
C THR A 180 7.70 3.62 -7.17
N THR A 181 7.88 4.71 -7.89
CA THR A 181 8.30 6.00 -7.33
C THR A 181 7.32 7.08 -7.76
N VAL A 182 7.41 8.25 -7.16
CA VAL A 182 6.56 9.39 -7.57
C VAL A 182 6.79 9.68 -9.06
N ASP A 183 8.00 9.76 -9.50
CA ASP A 183 8.33 10.06 -10.89
C ASP A 183 7.80 9.00 -11.87
N UNK A 184 7.89 7.76 -11.59
CA UNK A 184 7.40 6.78 -12.36
C UNK A 184 5.99 6.76 -12.43
N TRP A 185 5.29 7.12 -11.27
CA TRP A 185 3.81 7.23 -11.29
C TRP A 185 3.30 8.45 -12.06
N VAL A 186 3.94 9.59 -11.88
CA VAL A 186 3.57 10.80 -12.63
C VAL A 186 3.73 10.57 -14.15
N GLN A 187 4.83 9.94 -14.55
CA GLN A 187 5.04 9.67 -15.99
C GLN A 187 3.98 8.70 -16.53
N TYR A 188 3.62 7.68 -15.76
CA TYR A 188 2.54 6.76 -16.14
C TYR A 188 1.23 7.52 -16.35
N GLN A 189 0.88 8.46 -15.46
CA GLN A 189 -0.35 9.25 -15.59
C GLN A 189 -0.31 10.14 -16.85
N LYS A 190 0.82 10.77 -17.13
CA LYS A 190 1.00 11.54 -18.38
C LYS A 190 0.81 10.64 -19.60
N ASN A 191 1.38 9.47 -19.59
CA ASN A 191 1.21 8.52 -20.68
C ASN A 191 -0.26 8.08 -20.84
N UNK A 192 -0.94 7.99 -19.82
CA UNK A 192 -2.20 7.70 -19.82
C UNK A 192 -2.95 8.67 -20.44
N ASP A 193 -2.75 10.00 -20.13
CA ASP A 193 -3.48 11.15 -20.70
C ASP A 193 -3.16 11.35 -22.20
N THR A 194 -1.87 11.28 -22.52
CA THR A 194 -1.45 11.41 -23.93
C THR A 194 -2.03 10.30 -24.81
N SER A 195 -2.06 9.05 -24.34
CA SER A 195 -2.64 7.93 -25.09
C SER A 195 -4.13 8.12 -25.33
N ARG A 196 -4.82 8.80 -24.41
CA ARG A 196 -6.25 9.11 -24.53
C ARG A 196 -6.52 10.39 -25.33
N GLY A 197 -5.47 11.09 -25.76
CA GLY A 197 -5.58 12.34 -26.51
C GLY A 197 -6.00 13.54 -25.65
N LEU A 198 -5.71 13.50 -24.36
CA LEU A 198 -6.09 14.57 -23.43
C LEU A 198 -5.01 15.64 -23.30
N ASP A 199 -3.74 15.25 -23.52
CA ASP A 199 -2.62 16.20 -23.58
C ASP A 199 -1.50 15.63 -24.45
N ASP A 200 -0.34 16.28 -24.44
CA ASP A 200 0.84 15.88 -25.21
C ASP A 200 2.12 15.85 -24.35
N THR A 201 1.96 15.67 -23.03
CA THR A 201 3.09 15.74 -22.09
C THR A 201 3.75 14.38 -21.84
N GLY A 202 3.10 13.29 -22.25
CA GLY A 202 3.61 11.93 -22.10
C GLY A 202 3.94 11.26 -23.42
N GLU A 203 4.06 9.95 -23.38
CA GLU A 203 4.27 9.11 -24.55
C GLU A 203 3.01 8.26 -24.80
N THR A 204 2.70 8.05 -26.07
CA THR A 204 1.55 7.21 -26.46
C THR A 204 1.89 5.73 -26.26
N ASP A 205 1.03 5.02 -25.59
CA ASP A 205 1.07 3.55 -25.46
C ASP A 205 -0.34 3.00 -25.62
N GLU A 206 -0.59 2.37 -26.77
CA GLU A 206 -1.91 1.83 -27.12
C GLU A 206 -2.38 0.76 -26.12
N ARG A 207 -1.46 0.09 -25.41
CA ARG A 207 -1.80 -0.94 -24.42
C ARG A 207 -2.63 -0.37 -23.28
N LEU A 208 -2.42 0.91 -22.93
CA LEU A 208 -3.21 1.59 -21.88
C LEU A 208 -4.69 1.65 -22.26
N ILE A 209 -4.97 2.01 -23.52
CA ILE A 209 -6.35 2.07 -24.02
C ILE A 209 -6.96 0.68 -24.18
N GLN A 210 -6.17 -0.26 -24.67
CA GLN A 210 -6.61 -1.66 -24.81
C GLN A 210 -6.95 -2.26 -23.44
N TRP A 211 -6.14 -1.97 -22.43
CA TRP A 211 -6.40 -2.46 -21.08
C TRP A 211 -7.73 -1.92 -20.54
N ASP A 212 -7.97 -0.61 -20.68
CA ASP A 212 -9.25 -0.02 -20.25
C ASP A 212 -10.44 -0.72 -20.90
N THR A 213 -10.34 -1.01 -22.20
CA THR A 213 -11.39 -1.71 -22.93
C THR A 213 -11.58 -3.14 -22.44
N THR A 214 -10.48 -3.85 -22.23
CA THR A 214 -10.51 -5.24 -21.73
C THR A 214 -11.10 -5.30 -20.32
N ALA A 215 -10.64 -4.42 -19.44
CA ALA A 215 -11.07 -4.40 -18.04
C ALA A 215 -12.55 -4.04 -17.89
N ALA A 216 -13.07 -3.14 -18.75
CA ALA A 216 -14.45 -2.66 -18.67
C ALA A 216 -15.48 -3.79 -18.81
N GLY A 217 -15.12 -4.90 -19.44
CA GLY A 217 -16.02 -6.06 -19.58
C GLY A 217 -16.14 -6.90 -18.30
N ILE A 218 -15.23 -6.71 -17.36
CA ILE A 218 -15.14 -7.56 -16.16
C ILE A 218 -15.31 -6.74 -14.87
N THR A 219 -14.82 -5.49 -14.86
CA THR A 219 -14.85 -4.66 -13.65
C THR A 219 -16.19 -3.96 -13.48
N VAL A 220 -16.57 -3.73 -12.23
CA VAL A 220 -17.77 -2.97 -11.88
C VAL A 220 -17.43 -1.74 -11.04
N GLY A 221 -16.19 -1.55 -10.66
CA GLY A 221 -15.73 -0.40 -9.88
C GLY A 221 -14.42 -0.68 -9.19
N GLY A 222 -13.98 0.25 -8.39
CA GLY A 222 -12.77 0.06 -7.60
C GLY A 222 -12.23 1.38 -7.08
N ASP A 223 -11.27 1.24 -6.17
CA ASP A 223 -10.57 2.36 -5.56
C ASP A 223 -9.07 2.16 -5.71
N THR A 224 -8.39 3.27 -5.95
CA THR A 224 -6.92 3.31 -6.03
C THR A 224 -6.41 4.23 -4.92
N HIS A 225 -5.52 3.73 -4.09
CA HIS A 225 -4.92 4.49 -3.01
C HIS A 225 -3.42 4.56 -3.23
N ILE A 226 -2.88 5.76 -3.14
CA ILE A 226 -1.43 5.97 -3.20
C ILE A 226 -0.91 5.93 -1.77
N MET A 227 0.14 5.14 -1.54
CA MET A 227 0.66 4.94 -0.18
C MET A 227 2.19 4.88 -0.19
N THR A 228 2.78 5.11 0.99
CA THR A 228 4.23 5.05 1.16
C THR A 228 4.57 4.05 2.27
N PRO A 229 5.63 3.24 2.11
CA PRO A 229 5.99 2.25 3.11
C PRO A 229 6.77 2.85 4.27
N LEU A 230 6.76 2.19 5.42
CA LEU A 230 7.66 2.54 6.51
C LEU A 230 9.09 2.12 6.11
N PRO A 231 10.07 2.99 6.29
CA PRO A 231 11.47 2.64 6.05
C PRO A 231 11.92 1.45 6.91
N GLY A 232 12.79 0.62 6.37
CA GLY A 232 13.31 -0.55 7.07
C GLY A 232 12.41 -1.78 7.02
N THR A 233 11.26 -1.69 6.35
CA THR A 233 10.42 -2.87 6.09
C THR A 233 10.85 -3.54 4.77
N VAL A 234 10.19 -4.63 4.41
CA VAL A 234 10.52 -5.39 3.17
C VAL A 234 10.53 -4.47 1.95
N TYR A 235 9.60 -3.55 1.89
CA TYR A 235 9.38 -2.66 0.74
C TYR A 235 10.06 -1.32 0.83
N GLY A 236 10.40 -0.90 2.06
CA GLY A 236 10.90 0.45 2.29
C GLY A 236 12.33 0.62 1.77
N PRO A 237 12.68 1.82 1.34
CA PRO A 237 14.05 2.08 0.93
C PRO A 237 15.02 1.90 2.10
N ASP A 238 16.23 1.44 1.78
CA ASP A 238 17.26 1.19 2.80
C ASP A 238 17.87 2.50 3.32
N ASP A 239 17.88 3.51 2.46
CA ASP A 239 18.54 4.79 2.70
C ASP A 239 17.56 5.94 2.92
N TRP A 240 16.39 5.63 3.44
CA TRP A 240 15.38 6.65 3.74
C TRP A 240 15.94 7.62 4.79
N GLU A 241 16.00 8.88 4.44
CA GLU A 241 16.29 9.96 5.37
C GLU A 241 15.14 10.96 5.32
N GLU A 242 14.68 11.37 6.48
CA GLU A 242 13.70 12.43 6.57
C GLU A 242 14.36 13.73 6.10
N ALA A 243 13.90 14.25 4.98
CA ALA A 243 14.44 15.50 4.45
C ALA A 243 13.94 16.66 5.30
N ASP A 244 14.84 17.51 5.75
CA ASP A 244 14.39 18.74 6.40
C ASP A 244 13.67 19.62 5.37
N LEU A 245 12.73 20.42 5.84
CA LEU A 245 11.86 21.19 4.97
C LEU A 245 12.63 22.14 4.05
N THR A 246 13.71 22.74 4.53
CA THR A 246 14.52 23.67 3.73
C THR A 246 15.18 22.97 2.57
N SER A 247 15.82 21.83 2.85
CA SER A 247 16.47 21.00 1.81
C SER A 247 15.44 20.52 0.80
N TRP A 248 14.30 20.05 1.29
CA TRP A 248 13.24 19.55 0.41
C TRP A 248 12.72 20.66 -0.51
N LEU A 249 12.44 21.85 0.04
CA LEU A 249 11.93 23.00 -0.74
C LEU A 249 12.95 23.45 -1.77
N SER A 250 14.24 23.47 -1.41
CA SER A 250 15.28 23.91 -2.36
C SER A 250 15.36 22.97 -3.58
N LYS A 251 15.07 21.69 -3.37
CA LYS A 251 15.17 20.67 -4.43
C LYS A 251 13.86 20.55 -5.25
N ASN A 252 12.71 20.64 -4.60
CA ASN A 252 11.44 20.17 -5.18
C ASN A 252 10.41 21.27 -5.47
N ALA A 253 10.44 22.39 -4.74
CA ALA A 253 9.42 23.43 -4.94
C ALA A 253 9.72 24.30 -6.16
N PRO A 254 8.72 24.62 -6.97
CA PRO A 254 8.92 25.56 -8.08
C PRO A 254 9.42 26.93 -7.57
N GLU A 255 10.24 27.57 -8.36
CA GLU A 255 10.83 28.87 -8.03
C GLU A 255 9.77 29.92 -7.64
N ALA A 256 8.70 29.98 -8.43
CA ALA A 256 7.60 30.91 -8.18
C ALA A 256 6.96 30.68 -6.80
N TYR A 257 6.86 29.42 -6.38
CA TYR A 257 6.31 29.06 -5.07
C TYR A 257 7.27 29.45 -3.95
N ARG A 258 8.56 29.23 -4.16
CA ARG A 258 9.60 29.61 -3.18
C ARG A 258 9.60 31.11 -2.92
N SER A 259 9.48 31.90 -3.99
CA SER A 259 9.49 33.38 -3.90
C SER A 259 8.27 33.97 -3.21
N GLN A 260 7.18 33.23 -3.14
CA GLN A 260 5.94 33.70 -2.53
C GLN A 260 5.82 33.39 -1.04
N ARG A 261 6.72 32.60 -0.49
CA ARG A 261 6.65 32.27 0.92
C ARG A 261 7.07 33.47 1.79
N PRO A 262 6.26 33.82 2.77
CA PRO A 262 6.68 34.82 3.74
C PRO A 262 7.93 34.32 4.46
N THR A 263 8.91 35.19 4.58
CA THR A 263 10.14 34.90 5.30
C THR A 263 9.98 35.04 6.83
N GLY A 264 8.73 35.14 7.30
CA GLY A 264 8.46 35.27 8.73
C GLY A 264 8.56 33.92 9.45
N ASN A 265 9.34 33.88 10.49
CA ASN A 265 9.30 32.79 11.43
C ASN A 265 7.90 32.68 12.02
N LEU A 266 7.31 31.50 11.94
CA LEU A 266 6.19 31.16 12.79
C LEU A 266 6.74 30.95 14.20
N THR A 267 7.17 32.01 14.82
CA THR A 267 7.40 31.96 16.26
C THR A 267 6.01 32.01 16.90
N HIS A 268 5.60 30.91 17.49
CA HIS A 268 4.52 30.92 18.46
C HIS A 268 4.99 31.87 19.58
N ASP A 269 4.39 33.02 19.61
CA ASP A 269 4.62 33.93 20.73
C ASP A 269 3.84 33.38 21.92
N GLU A 270 4.54 32.68 22.79
CA GLU A 270 3.96 32.15 24.05
C GLU A 270 3.79 33.23 25.12
N SER A 271 3.82 34.53 24.74
CA SER A 271 3.81 35.62 25.72
C SER A 271 2.45 36.31 25.88
N GLU A 272 1.34 35.56 25.91
CA GLU A 272 0.10 36.18 26.42
C GLU A 272 -0.65 35.18 27.32
N GLY A 273 -0.22 35.09 28.56
CA GLY A 273 -0.87 34.42 29.63
C GLY A 273 -0.55 35.04 30.97
N ASN A 274 -1.24 36.13 31.26
CA ASN A 274 -1.39 36.64 32.61
C ASN A 274 -2.85 36.93 32.84
#